data_2f6f5c9d0fa74656bbf72a5579601a8c
#
_entry.id   2f6f5c9d0fa74656bbf72a5579601a8c
#
_cell.length_a   1.000
_cell.length_b   1.000
_cell.length_c   1.000
_cell.angle_alpha   90.00
_cell.angle_beta   90.00
_cell.angle_gamma   90.00
#
_symmetry.space_group_name_H-M   'P 1'
#
loop_
_entity.id
_entity.type
_entity.pdbx_description
1 polymer ?
#
loop_
_entity_poly.entity_id
_entity_poly.type
_entity_poly.pdbx_seq_one_letter_code
_entity_poly.pdbx_strand_id
1 'polypeptide(L)'
;MSTELAPVHCLHGQGRRPECILCGRCLSVCPLFAATGREELSPRAKFFLARTVAEGRADLSHKAASLLATICLSCGKCESACPLGLCGPDLVAELRTAHPGFAGFLWKLWIEQAGLMWPLARSLSRLVPANIPIEAVTRAKAALAAMGSGDAPKPWLFPQTFDRSHAGQKAVLFAGCVAEHANPNWKATAKRLLSGLGIDVLPDPGFTCCGCTLGHAGAPAAQAEMQQQNIEAWRRAGRPLMVVFCATCRCGLRAYARKDLGLTVSELDPWRENLVSLADLLGRTSFRTGEAAPAAVRYHRPCHGAGGNQDLQFLRRTIGERLVFNENETPCCGFGGLTKLTSPELSDAVAARALAIYAPAPGDQIVTGCSGCVTQLRAAAPEAVTVGHWLELLG
;
A
#
# COMPACT_ATOMS: atom_id res chain seq x y z
N MET A 1 -5.85 -18.47 -22.42
CA MET A 1 -6.98 -18.09 -21.56
C MET A 1 -6.37 -17.55 -20.27
N SER A 2 -6.20 -16.24 -20.22
CA SER A 2 -5.59 -15.53 -19.08
C SER A 2 -6.64 -15.47 -17.97
N THR A 3 -6.45 -16.22 -16.91
CA THR A 3 -7.22 -16.07 -15.68
C THR A 3 -6.85 -14.74 -15.04
N GLU A 4 -7.61 -13.70 -15.32
CA GLU A 4 -7.59 -12.47 -14.56
C GLU A 4 -7.96 -12.80 -13.11
N LEU A 5 -6.94 -12.82 -12.25
CA LEU A 5 -7.15 -12.90 -10.81
C LEU A 5 -7.94 -11.66 -10.37
N ALA A 6 -9.13 -11.86 -9.84
CA ALA A 6 -9.97 -10.81 -9.30
C ALA A 6 -9.17 -9.95 -8.28
N PRO A 7 -9.41 -8.62 -8.22
CA PRO A 7 -8.67 -7.74 -7.33
C PRO A 7 -8.87 -8.14 -5.88
N VAL A 8 -7.77 -8.34 -5.18
CA VAL A 8 -7.65 -8.76 -3.78
C VAL A 8 -8.07 -7.60 -2.85
N HIS A 9 -9.31 -7.18 -2.86
CA HIS A 9 -9.91 -6.42 -1.78
C HIS A 9 -11.43 -6.46 -1.87
N CYS A 10 -11.90 -7.22 -1.10
CA CYS A 10 -13.05 -7.48 -0.28
C CYS A 10 -14.10 -6.38 -0.29
N LEU A 11 -15.16 -6.66 -0.98
CA LEU A 11 -16.40 -5.95 -0.82
C LEU A 11 -17.52 -6.99 -0.97
N HIS A 12 -17.79 -7.68 0.10
CA HIS A 12 -19.05 -8.38 0.18
C HIS A 12 -20.15 -7.32 0.36
N GLY A 13 -21.04 -7.22 -0.63
CA GLY A 13 -22.32 -6.54 -0.46
C GLY A 13 -23.04 -7.13 0.75
N GLN A 14 -24.08 -6.45 1.24
CA GLN A 14 -24.85 -6.73 2.47
C GLN A 14 -25.50 -8.13 2.55
N GLY A 15 -24.77 -9.21 2.22
CA GLY A 15 -25.19 -10.59 2.32
C GLY A 15 -24.54 -11.31 3.50
N ARG A 16 -25.23 -12.32 4.05
CA ARG A 16 -24.71 -13.17 5.13
C ARG A 16 -23.42 -13.83 4.65
N ARG A 17 -22.30 -13.62 5.36
CA ARG A 17 -21.03 -14.28 5.06
C ARG A 17 -21.19 -15.80 5.14
N PRO A 18 -20.62 -16.58 4.18
CA PRO A 18 -20.52 -18.02 4.35
C PRO A 18 -19.66 -18.34 5.57
N GLU A 19 -19.97 -19.43 6.25
CA GLU A 19 -19.20 -19.89 7.40
C GLU A 19 -17.86 -20.49 6.98
N CYS A 20 -16.83 -20.25 7.76
CA CYS A 20 -15.52 -20.85 7.55
C CYS A 20 -15.56 -22.36 7.81
N ILE A 21 -15.21 -23.16 6.79
CA ILE A 21 -15.15 -24.64 6.86
C ILE A 21 -13.83 -25.16 7.44
N LEU A 22 -12.97 -24.28 7.95
CA LEU A 22 -11.68 -24.58 8.59
C LEU A 22 -10.69 -25.40 7.73
N CYS A 23 -10.77 -25.34 6.40
CA CYS A 23 -9.96 -26.12 5.46
C CYS A 23 -8.46 -25.81 5.48
N GLY A 24 -8.03 -24.71 6.08
CA GLY A 24 -6.63 -24.35 6.26
C GLY A 24 -5.91 -23.74 5.04
N ARG A 25 -6.54 -23.62 3.86
CA ARG A 25 -5.87 -23.07 2.65
C ARG A 25 -5.29 -21.67 2.85
N CYS A 26 -5.89 -20.86 3.71
CA CYS A 26 -5.40 -19.52 4.03
C CYS A 26 -4.10 -19.50 4.85
N LEU A 27 -3.70 -20.61 5.48
CA LEU A 27 -2.43 -20.68 6.22
C LEU A 27 -1.22 -20.58 5.28
N SER A 28 -1.25 -21.31 4.15
CA SER A 28 -0.13 -21.35 3.20
C SER A 28 0.23 -19.97 2.60
N VAL A 29 -0.74 -19.05 2.57
CA VAL A 29 -0.57 -17.70 1.99
C VAL A 29 -0.48 -16.58 3.03
N CYS A 30 -0.70 -16.91 4.32
CA CYS A 30 -0.68 -15.90 5.39
C CYS A 30 0.76 -15.51 5.76
N PRO A 31 1.17 -14.23 5.57
CA PRO A 31 2.54 -13.82 5.85
C PRO A 31 2.86 -13.85 7.36
N LEU A 32 1.88 -13.63 8.24
CA LEU A 32 2.09 -13.75 9.69
C LEU A 32 2.37 -15.19 10.08
N PHE A 33 1.58 -16.15 9.57
CA PHE A 33 1.82 -17.56 9.80
C PHE A 33 3.16 -18.01 9.21
N ALA A 34 3.46 -17.60 7.97
CA ALA A 34 4.71 -17.95 7.31
C ALA A 34 5.97 -17.42 8.02
N ALA A 35 5.87 -16.27 8.71
CA ALA A 35 7.00 -15.68 9.44
C ALA A 35 7.15 -16.22 10.86
N THR A 36 6.09 -16.74 11.49
CA THR A 36 6.08 -17.05 12.91
C THR A 36 5.79 -18.51 13.25
N GLY A 37 5.18 -19.27 12.32
CA GLY A 37 4.66 -20.62 12.57
C GLY A 37 3.41 -20.63 13.48
N ARG A 38 2.92 -19.46 13.92
CA ARG A 38 1.85 -19.33 14.92
C ARG A 38 0.49 -19.32 14.25
N GLU A 39 -0.25 -20.41 14.38
CA GLU A 39 -1.54 -20.56 13.74
C GLU A 39 -2.60 -19.61 14.29
N GLU A 40 -2.53 -19.25 15.56
CA GLU A 40 -3.46 -18.28 16.17
C GLU A 40 -3.43 -16.91 15.49
N LEU A 41 -2.38 -16.58 14.75
CA LEU A 41 -2.28 -15.35 13.94
C LEU A 41 -2.90 -15.50 12.55
N SER A 42 -3.32 -16.69 12.16
CA SER A 42 -3.84 -17.01 10.83
C SER A 42 -5.27 -16.51 10.62
N PRO A 43 -5.70 -16.34 9.36
CA PRO A 43 -7.10 -16.02 9.07
C PRO A 43 -8.08 -17.09 9.57
N ARG A 44 -7.72 -18.38 9.49
CA ARG A 44 -8.53 -19.49 10.00
C ARG A 44 -8.87 -19.32 11.48
N ALA A 45 -7.86 -19.01 12.28
CA ALA A 45 -8.05 -18.79 13.72
C ALA A 45 -8.94 -17.59 14.01
N LYS A 46 -8.83 -16.51 13.20
CA LYS A 46 -9.69 -15.31 13.35
C LYS A 46 -11.15 -15.59 13.03
N PHE A 47 -11.43 -16.31 11.96
CA PHE A 47 -12.80 -16.73 11.62
C PHE A 47 -13.37 -17.67 12.68
N PHE A 48 -12.57 -18.60 13.21
CA PHE A 48 -12.98 -19.46 14.30
C PHE A 48 -13.29 -18.65 15.58
N LEU A 49 -12.41 -17.73 15.97
CA LEU A 49 -12.60 -16.90 17.15
C LEU A 49 -13.85 -16.02 17.01
N ALA A 50 -14.03 -15.36 15.87
CA ALA A 50 -15.20 -14.51 15.61
C ALA A 50 -16.52 -15.33 15.69
N ARG A 51 -16.55 -16.54 15.19
CA ARG A 51 -17.68 -17.46 15.33
C ARG A 51 -17.94 -17.82 16.79
N THR A 52 -16.87 -18.18 17.54
CA THR A 52 -16.98 -18.56 18.94
C THR A 52 -17.50 -17.42 19.82
N VAL A 53 -17.12 -16.18 19.49
CA VAL A 53 -17.66 -14.96 20.13
C VAL A 53 -19.13 -14.75 19.77
N ALA A 54 -19.51 -14.89 18.50
CA ALA A 54 -20.90 -14.77 18.05
C ALA A 54 -21.84 -15.81 18.69
N GLU A 55 -21.32 -16.99 19.02
CA GLU A 55 -22.04 -18.07 19.71
C GLU A 55 -22.05 -17.88 21.26
N GLY A 56 -21.49 -16.76 21.77
CA GLY A 56 -21.41 -16.48 23.22
C GLY A 56 -20.45 -17.39 24.02
N ARG A 57 -19.59 -18.15 23.32
CA ARG A 57 -18.62 -19.09 23.95
C ARG A 57 -17.25 -18.47 24.21
N ALA A 58 -17.01 -17.25 23.74
CA ALA A 58 -15.80 -16.47 24.02
C ALA A 58 -16.12 -15.00 24.12
N ASP A 59 -15.29 -14.28 24.88
CA ASP A 59 -15.41 -12.84 25.08
C ASP A 59 -14.12 -12.14 24.62
N LEU A 60 -14.25 -11.06 23.84
CA LEU A 60 -13.15 -10.21 23.40
C LEU A 60 -12.81 -9.08 24.40
N SER A 61 -13.47 -9.00 25.54
CA SER A 61 -13.09 -8.06 26.61
C SER A 61 -11.67 -8.34 27.16
N HIS A 62 -11.24 -9.59 27.08
CA HIS A 62 -9.88 -9.97 27.45
C HIS A 62 -8.86 -9.45 26.43
N LYS A 63 -7.89 -8.66 26.91
CA LYS A 63 -6.87 -7.98 26.06
C LYS A 63 -6.16 -8.92 25.07
N ALA A 64 -5.79 -10.13 25.49
CA ALA A 64 -5.11 -11.10 24.62
C ALA A 64 -6.02 -11.60 23.49
N ALA A 65 -7.31 -11.88 23.78
CA ALA A 65 -8.27 -12.32 22.78
C ALA A 65 -8.56 -11.19 21.76
N SER A 66 -8.76 -9.98 22.24
CA SER A 66 -8.92 -8.80 21.39
C SER A 66 -7.71 -8.57 20.49
N LEU A 67 -6.49 -8.68 21.01
CA LEU A 67 -5.26 -8.54 20.24
C LEU A 67 -5.19 -9.61 19.14
N LEU A 68 -5.39 -10.88 19.47
CA LEU A 68 -5.36 -11.98 18.49
C LEU A 68 -6.41 -11.79 17.40
N ALA A 69 -7.61 -11.36 17.76
CA ALA A 69 -8.69 -11.10 16.81
C ALA A 69 -8.37 -9.97 15.83
N THR A 70 -7.61 -8.96 16.28
CA THR A 70 -7.37 -7.73 15.52
C THR A 70 -6.03 -7.66 14.80
N ILE A 71 -5.07 -8.58 15.05
CA ILE A 71 -3.78 -8.61 14.34
C ILE A 71 -3.99 -9.11 12.91
N CYS A 72 -3.76 -8.24 11.93
CA CYS A 72 -3.80 -8.56 10.50
C CYS A 72 -3.03 -7.53 9.69
N LEU A 73 -2.23 -7.98 8.72
CA LEU A 73 -1.50 -7.09 7.79
C LEU A 73 -2.39 -6.53 6.68
N SER A 74 -3.66 -6.89 6.64
CA SER A 74 -4.65 -6.45 5.64
C SER A 74 -4.19 -6.64 4.18
N CYS A 75 -3.41 -7.69 3.92
CA CYS A 75 -2.83 -7.97 2.61
C CYS A 75 -3.79 -8.67 1.63
N GLY A 76 -4.91 -9.21 2.10
CA GLY A 76 -5.93 -9.87 1.29
C GLY A 76 -5.59 -11.24 0.69
N LYS A 77 -4.35 -11.74 0.82
CA LYS A 77 -3.95 -13.03 0.20
C LYS A 77 -4.82 -14.23 0.60
N CYS A 78 -5.38 -14.19 1.81
CA CYS A 78 -6.24 -15.26 2.31
C CYS A 78 -7.57 -15.39 1.56
N GLU A 79 -8.09 -14.30 1.00
CA GLU A 79 -9.32 -14.29 0.22
C GLU A 79 -9.15 -15.06 -1.09
N SER A 80 -8.09 -14.78 -1.84
CA SER A 80 -7.81 -15.48 -3.11
C SER A 80 -7.54 -16.97 -2.93
N ALA A 81 -7.08 -17.40 -1.74
CA ALA A 81 -6.87 -18.81 -1.40
C ALA A 81 -8.12 -19.48 -0.83
N CYS A 82 -9.14 -18.71 -0.46
CA CYS A 82 -10.35 -19.24 0.18
C CYS A 82 -11.36 -19.72 -0.87
N PRO A 83 -11.80 -20.99 -0.83
CA PRO A 83 -12.81 -21.49 -1.78
C PRO A 83 -14.19 -20.83 -1.61
N LEU A 84 -14.41 -20.19 -0.45
CA LEU A 84 -15.65 -19.46 -0.13
C LEU A 84 -15.49 -17.93 -0.27
N GLY A 85 -14.33 -17.44 -0.74
CA GLY A 85 -14.07 -16.02 -0.88
C GLY A 85 -14.05 -15.23 0.44
N LEU A 86 -13.80 -15.89 1.59
CA LEU A 86 -13.77 -15.23 2.89
C LEU A 86 -12.56 -14.30 3.01
N CYS A 87 -12.83 -13.06 3.36
CA CYS A 87 -11.83 -12.01 3.50
C CYS A 87 -11.45 -11.77 4.96
N GLY A 88 -10.22 -12.15 5.33
CA GLY A 88 -9.69 -11.90 6.67
C GLY A 88 -9.54 -10.41 7.01
N PRO A 89 -9.05 -9.54 6.10
CA PRO A 89 -9.03 -8.09 6.31
C PRO A 89 -10.37 -7.47 6.67
N ASP A 90 -11.47 -7.87 6.02
CA ASP A 90 -12.81 -7.32 6.31
C ASP A 90 -13.30 -7.74 7.69
N LEU A 91 -13.16 -9.03 8.02
CA LEU A 91 -13.48 -9.50 9.36
C LEU A 91 -12.74 -8.71 10.43
N VAL A 92 -11.42 -8.50 10.23
CA VAL A 92 -10.60 -7.78 11.20
C VAL A 92 -10.95 -6.30 11.26
N ALA A 93 -11.31 -5.67 10.14
CA ALA A 93 -11.79 -4.29 10.10
C ALA A 93 -13.10 -4.14 10.88
N GLU A 94 -14.03 -5.08 10.73
CA GLU A 94 -15.30 -5.11 11.49
C GLU A 94 -15.04 -5.29 13.00
N LEU A 95 -14.17 -6.22 13.38
CA LEU A 95 -13.80 -6.42 14.78
C LEU A 95 -13.14 -5.17 15.39
N ARG A 96 -12.27 -4.49 14.64
CA ARG A 96 -11.67 -3.22 15.05
C ARG A 96 -12.70 -2.09 15.18
N THR A 97 -13.72 -2.10 14.33
CA THR A 97 -14.83 -1.13 14.39
C THR A 97 -15.74 -1.39 15.61
N ALA A 98 -16.05 -2.65 15.86
CA ALA A 98 -16.88 -3.04 17.01
C ALA A 98 -16.13 -2.89 18.35
N HIS A 99 -14.82 -3.03 18.35
CA HIS A 99 -13.96 -2.95 19.53
C HIS A 99 -12.84 -1.92 19.32
N PRO A 100 -13.18 -0.60 19.28
CA PRO A 100 -12.20 0.44 19.02
C PRO A 100 -11.16 0.52 20.12
N GLY A 101 -9.89 0.50 19.75
CA GLY A 101 -8.75 0.63 20.65
C GLY A 101 -8.04 1.99 20.51
N PHE A 102 -7.27 2.38 21.53
CA PHE A 102 -6.49 3.62 21.51
C PHE A 102 -5.52 3.71 20.32
N ALA A 103 -4.92 2.61 19.91
CA ALA A 103 -4.04 2.57 18.74
C ALA A 103 -4.79 2.90 17.43
N GLY A 104 -6.04 2.45 17.30
CA GLY A 104 -6.90 2.81 16.16
C GLY A 104 -7.21 4.30 16.12
N PHE A 105 -7.49 4.91 17.27
CA PHE A 105 -7.67 6.35 17.38
C PHE A 105 -6.40 7.12 17.01
N LEU A 106 -5.23 6.72 17.51
CA LEU A 106 -3.95 7.35 17.14
C LEU A 106 -3.66 7.22 15.65
N TRP A 107 -3.96 6.04 15.06
CA TRP A 107 -3.78 5.83 13.62
C TRP A 107 -4.71 6.73 12.80
N LYS A 108 -5.98 6.86 13.21
CA LYS A 108 -6.94 7.78 12.59
C LYS A 108 -6.39 9.20 12.59
N LEU A 109 -6.02 9.70 13.78
CA LEU A 109 -5.46 11.05 13.95
C LEU A 109 -4.20 11.26 13.09
N TRP A 110 -3.31 10.28 13.07
CA TRP A 110 -2.07 10.29 12.27
C TRP A 110 -2.34 10.45 10.77
N ILE A 111 -3.38 9.82 10.24
CA ILE A 111 -3.75 9.91 8.83
C ILE A 111 -4.54 11.19 8.54
N GLU A 112 -5.51 11.57 9.37
CA GLU A 112 -6.32 12.77 9.17
C GLU A 112 -5.48 14.04 9.26
N GLN A 113 -4.51 14.07 10.17
CA GLN A 113 -3.64 15.22 10.40
C GLN A 113 -2.25 15.06 9.73
N ALA A 114 -2.16 14.25 8.67
CA ALA A 114 -0.89 13.95 8.02
C ALA A 114 -0.13 15.21 7.58
N GLY A 115 -0.83 16.21 7.05
CA GLY A 115 -0.24 17.48 6.60
C GLY A 115 0.48 18.27 7.70
N LEU A 116 0.01 18.20 8.94
CA LEU A 116 0.59 18.86 10.10
C LEU A 116 1.55 17.94 10.85
N MET A 117 1.10 16.73 11.15
CA MET A 117 1.81 15.82 12.06
C MET A 117 3.07 15.22 11.43
N TRP A 118 3.06 14.88 10.15
CA TRP A 118 4.19 14.18 9.53
C TRP A 118 5.42 15.07 9.35
N PRO A 119 5.33 16.32 8.84
CA PRO A 119 6.46 17.24 8.81
C PRO A 119 7.00 17.55 10.20
N LEU A 120 6.09 17.74 11.18
CA LEU A 120 6.47 18.06 12.55
C LEU A 120 7.18 16.86 13.22
N ALA A 121 6.63 15.68 13.15
CA ALA A 121 7.22 14.46 13.70
C ALA A 121 8.59 14.16 13.06
N ARG A 122 8.74 14.41 11.75
CA ARG A 122 10.00 14.26 11.04
C ARG A 122 11.05 15.27 11.50
N SER A 123 10.67 16.51 11.75
CA SER A 123 11.56 17.54 12.27
C SER A 123 12.00 17.21 13.70
N LEU A 124 11.06 16.82 14.55
CA LEU A 124 11.34 16.43 15.94
C LEU A 124 12.20 15.16 16.01
N SER A 125 12.01 14.19 15.13
CA SER A 125 12.81 12.95 15.13
C SER A 125 14.30 13.20 14.91
N ARG A 126 14.69 14.30 14.24
CA ARG A 126 16.09 14.72 14.05
C ARG A 126 16.73 15.25 15.33
N LEU A 127 15.92 15.77 16.26
CA LEU A 127 16.37 16.28 17.55
C LEU A 127 16.51 15.17 18.60
N VAL A 128 15.92 14.00 18.35
CA VAL A 128 16.03 12.85 19.25
C VAL A 128 17.43 12.23 19.14
N PRO A 129 18.22 12.15 20.22
CA PRO A 129 19.54 11.55 20.19
C PRO A 129 19.53 10.11 19.67
N ALA A 130 20.61 9.68 19.01
CA ALA A 130 20.73 8.32 18.49
C ALA A 130 20.75 7.25 19.59
N ASN A 131 21.22 7.62 20.79
CA ASN A 131 21.56 6.71 21.89
C ASN A 131 20.47 6.61 22.98
N ILE A 132 19.19 6.85 22.67
CA ILE A 132 18.14 6.64 23.65
C ILE A 132 17.91 5.12 23.80
N PRO A 133 18.08 4.53 25.00
CA PRO A 133 17.95 3.10 25.23
C PRO A 133 16.47 2.65 25.34
N ILE A 134 15.56 3.37 24.70
CA ILE A 134 14.12 3.03 24.65
C ILE A 134 13.80 2.50 23.26
N GLU A 135 13.66 1.19 23.14
CA GLU A 135 13.43 0.50 21.87
C GLU A 135 12.25 1.07 21.06
N ALA A 136 11.15 1.44 21.74
CA ALA A 136 9.99 2.05 21.08
C ALA A 136 10.33 3.40 20.41
N VAL A 137 11.18 4.23 21.04
CA VAL A 137 11.62 5.52 20.48
C VAL A 137 12.54 5.30 19.28
N THR A 138 13.48 4.36 19.39
CA THR A 138 14.39 4.00 18.29
C THR A 138 13.60 3.47 17.08
N ARG A 139 12.63 2.60 17.29
CA ARG A 139 11.74 2.09 16.23
C ARG A 139 10.90 3.21 15.59
N ALA A 140 10.31 4.10 16.40
CA ALA A 140 9.54 5.23 15.89
C ALA A 140 10.41 6.16 15.04
N LYS A 141 11.63 6.45 15.49
CA LYS A 141 12.62 7.27 14.76
C LYS A 141 13.00 6.61 13.42
N ALA A 142 13.29 5.32 13.41
CA ALA A 142 13.59 4.56 12.19
C ALA A 142 12.41 4.58 11.20
N ALA A 143 11.17 4.40 11.68
CA ALA A 143 9.98 4.45 10.86
C ALA A 143 9.76 5.84 10.24
N LEU A 144 9.96 6.91 11.01
CA LEU A 144 9.86 8.29 10.52
C LEU A 144 10.97 8.63 9.50
N ALA A 145 12.20 8.18 9.75
CA ALA A 145 13.30 8.33 8.80
C ALA A 145 13.01 7.59 7.49
N ALA A 146 12.51 6.36 7.57
CA ALA A 146 12.16 5.55 6.40
C ALA A 146 10.98 6.09 5.57
N MET A 147 10.12 6.93 6.15
CA MET A 147 9.10 7.67 5.40
C MET A 147 9.69 8.76 4.51
N GLY A 148 10.88 9.25 4.85
CA GLY A 148 11.57 10.30 4.09
C GLY A 148 12.40 9.77 2.92
N SER A 149 13.08 10.68 2.20
CA SER A 149 13.89 10.37 1.03
C SER A 149 15.41 10.25 1.31
N GLY A 150 15.82 10.22 2.58
CA GLY A 150 17.26 10.27 2.95
C GLY A 150 18.11 9.16 2.32
N ASP A 151 17.57 7.92 2.31
CA ASP A 151 18.25 6.73 1.79
C ASP A 151 17.58 6.21 0.50
N ALA A 152 17.00 7.12 -0.28
CA ALA A 152 16.36 6.79 -1.54
C ALA A 152 17.39 6.46 -2.62
N PRO A 153 17.05 5.58 -3.59
CA PRO A 153 17.85 5.39 -4.79
C PRO A 153 18.12 6.72 -5.50
N LYS A 154 19.35 6.94 -5.95
CA LYS A 154 19.65 8.06 -6.84
C LYS A 154 19.08 7.76 -8.22
N PRO A 155 18.51 8.75 -8.94
CA PRO A 155 18.00 8.55 -10.28
C PRO A 155 19.09 8.09 -11.26
N TRP A 156 18.78 7.10 -12.09
CA TRP A 156 19.67 6.58 -13.11
C TRP A 156 18.97 6.18 -14.42
N LEU A 157 17.62 6.30 -14.46
CA LEU A 157 16.83 6.16 -15.69
C LEU A 157 16.39 7.54 -16.18
N PHE A 158 16.76 7.92 -17.38
CA PHE A 158 16.49 9.22 -17.95
C PHE A 158 15.62 9.06 -19.20
N PRO A 159 14.45 9.73 -19.28
CA PRO A 159 13.64 9.70 -20.49
C PRO A 159 14.40 10.20 -21.71
N GLN A 160 14.30 9.48 -22.85
CA GLN A 160 14.84 9.88 -24.14
C GLN A 160 13.74 10.36 -25.09
N THR A 161 12.71 9.54 -25.28
CA THR A 161 11.56 9.85 -26.10
C THR A 161 10.29 9.58 -25.32
N PHE A 162 9.40 10.57 -25.24
CA PHE A 162 8.12 10.38 -24.59
C PHE A 162 7.05 9.88 -25.57
N ASP A 163 6.22 8.96 -25.10
CA ASP A 163 4.97 8.59 -25.78
C ASP A 163 4.04 9.79 -25.80
N ARG A 164 3.56 10.19 -26.98
CA ARG A 164 2.66 11.33 -27.17
C ARG A 164 1.22 10.91 -27.45
N SER A 165 0.87 9.65 -27.29
CA SER A 165 -0.48 9.13 -27.54
C SER A 165 -1.56 9.76 -26.65
N HIS A 166 -1.15 10.33 -25.51
CA HIS A 166 -2.03 11.01 -24.56
C HIS A 166 -1.86 12.56 -24.57
N ALA A 167 -1.12 13.11 -25.54
CA ALA A 167 -0.88 14.55 -25.60
C ALA A 167 -2.18 15.36 -25.72
N GLY A 168 -2.28 16.45 -24.95
CA GLY A 168 -3.47 17.31 -24.89
C GLY A 168 -4.60 16.79 -24.00
N GLN A 169 -4.51 15.58 -23.46
CA GLN A 169 -5.48 15.10 -22.47
C GLN A 169 -5.30 15.82 -21.14
N LYS A 170 -6.43 16.16 -20.51
CA LYS A 170 -6.43 16.77 -19.17
C LYS A 170 -6.36 15.69 -18.09
N ALA A 171 -5.46 15.84 -17.13
CA ALA A 171 -5.33 14.93 -16.02
C ALA A 171 -5.14 15.65 -14.69
N VAL A 172 -5.58 15.03 -13.60
CA VAL A 172 -5.23 15.37 -12.22
C VAL A 172 -4.30 14.29 -11.67
N LEU A 173 -3.34 14.68 -10.86
CA LEU A 173 -2.44 13.74 -10.19
C LEU A 173 -2.96 13.45 -8.78
N PHE A 174 -3.36 12.20 -8.52
CA PHE A 174 -3.60 11.72 -7.17
C PHE A 174 -2.28 11.20 -6.58
N ALA A 175 -1.51 12.07 -5.94
CA ALA A 175 -0.19 11.73 -5.41
C ALA A 175 -0.26 10.82 -4.17
N GLY A 176 -1.32 10.96 -3.36
CA GLY A 176 -1.50 10.25 -2.10
C GLY A 176 -0.70 10.85 -0.93
N CYS A 177 -1.13 10.52 0.29
CA CYS A 177 -0.66 11.18 1.50
C CYS A 177 0.87 11.15 1.70
N VAL A 178 1.54 10.04 1.36
CA VAL A 178 3.01 9.94 1.54
C VAL A 178 3.75 10.84 0.56
N ALA A 179 3.34 10.92 -0.69
CA ALA A 179 3.96 11.82 -1.65
C ALA A 179 3.65 13.30 -1.37
N GLU A 180 2.48 13.59 -0.79
CA GLU A 180 2.15 14.97 -0.39
C GLU A 180 2.97 15.45 0.81
N HIS A 181 3.10 14.62 1.85
CA HIS A 181 3.57 15.08 3.16
C HIS A 181 4.94 14.56 3.58
N ALA A 182 5.42 13.46 2.97
CA ALA A 182 6.70 12.85 3.35
C ALA A 182 7.71 12.76 2.20
N ASN A 183 7.29 12.55 0.96
CA ASN A 183 8.16 12.40 -0.22
C ASN A 183 7.70 13.27 -1.40
N PRO A 184 7.77 14.60 -1.31
CA PRO A 184 7.30 15.51 -2.36
C PRO A 184 8.03 15.32 -3.71
N ASN A 185 9.23 14.76 -3.70
CA ASN A 185 9.98 14.43 -4.92
C ASN A 185 9.21 13.44 -5.81
N TRP A 186 8.44 12.50 -5.25
CA TRP A 186 7.63 11.58 -6.05
C TRP A 186 6.56 12.33 -6.85
N LYS A 187 5.89 13.29 -6.20
CA LYS A 187 4.89 14.16 -6.84
C LYS A 187 5.54 15.02 -7.93
N ALA A 188 6.71 15.60 -7.65
CA ALA A 188 7.44 16.41 -8.61
C ALA A 188 7.88 15.59 -9.84
N THR A 189 8.44 14.40 -9.63
CA THR A 189 8.83 13.47 -10.71
C THR A 189 7.61 13.05 -11.53
N ALA A 190 6.49 12.67 -10.90
CA ALA A 190 5.27 12.31 -11.61
C ALA A 190 4.75 13.46 -12.50
N LYS A 191 4.72 14.70 -11.99
CA LYS A 191 4.32 15.88 -12.76
C LYS A 191 5.24 16.14 -13.96
N ARG A 192 6.56 16.04 -13.77
CA ARG A 192 7.55 16.19 -14.86
C ARG A 192 7.33 15.14 -15.96
N LEU A 193 7.08 13.89 -15.59
CA LEU A 193 6.80 12.80 -16.55
C LEU A 193 5.50 13.06 -17.30
N LEU A 194 4.43 13.47 -16.63
CA LEU A 194 3.16 13.82 -17.28
C LEU A 194 3.31 14.97 -18.26
N SER A 195 4.04 16.02 -17.89
CA SER A 195 4.38 17.13 -18.80
C SER A 195 5.19 16.65 -20.00
N GLY A 196 6.15 15.74 -19.78
CA GLY A 196 6.92 15.09 -20.86
C GLY A 196 6.03 14.31 -21.84
N LEU A 197 5.00 13.63 -21.36
CA LEU A 197 3.99 12.96 -22.18
C LEU A 197 3.07 13.94 -22.94
N GLY A 198 3.14 15.24 -22.65
CA GLY A 198 2.28 16.27 -23.23
C GLY A 198 0.87 16.29 -22.62
N ILE A 199 0.70 15.69 -21.46
CA ILE A 199 -0.57 15.73 -20.71
C ILE A 199 -0.71 17.08 -20.02
N ASP A 200 -1.89 17.68 -20.13
CA ASP A 200 -2.25 18.92 -19.43
C ASP A 200 -2.61 18.63 -17.98
N VAL A 201 -1.62 18.82 -17.08
CA VAL A 201 -1.78 18.53 -15.66
C VAL A 201 -2.51 19.67 -14.98
N LEU A 202 -3.77 19.44 -14.63
CA LEU A 202 -4.61 20.40 -13.92
C LEU A 202 -4.11 20.63 -12.49
N PRO A 203 -4.42 21.78 -11.88
CA PRO A 203 -4.20 22.02 -10.45
C PRO A 203 -4.83 20.93 -9.59
N ASP A 204 -4.24 20.68 -8.42
CA ASP A 204 -4.81 19.76 -7.43
C ASP A 204 -6.20 20.25 -7.00
N PRO A 205 -7.27 19.47 -7.20
CA PRO A 205 -8.61 19.86 -6.83
C PRO A 205 -8.90 19.73 -5.33
N GLY A 206 -7.90 19.45 -4.51
CA GLY A 206 -8.02 19.25 -3.07
C GLY A 206 -8.25 17.76 -2.70
N PHE A 207 -7.51 16.87 -3.31
CA PHE A 207 -7.52 15.46 -2.91
C PHE A 207 -6.98 15.26 -1.50
N THR A 208 -7.63 14.36 -0.77
CA THR A 208 -7.21 13.89 0.55
C THR A 208 -6.58 12.47 0.46
N CYS A 209 -6.38 11.80 1.60
CA CYS A 209 -5.96 10.40 1.59
C CYS A 209 -7.01 9.51 0.91
N CYS A 210 -6.57 8.44 0.23
CA CYS A 210 -7.50 7.46 -0.37
C CYS A 210 -8.35 6.70 0.66
N GLY A 211 -8.09 6.85 1.96
CA GLY A 211 -8.84 6.24 3.05
C GLY A 211 -8.57 4.74 3.26
N CYS A 212 -7.79 4.08 2.42
CA CYS A 212 -7.61 2.63 2.45
C CYS A 212 -7.17 2.13 3.84
N THR A 213 -6.17 2.76 4.45
CA THR A 213 -5.65 2.34 5.76
C THR A 213 -6.58 2.67 6.92
N LEU A 214 -7.47 3.64 6.79
CA LEU A 214 -8.49 3.97 7.80
C LEU A 214 -9.54 2.86 7.91
N GLY A 215 -10.02 2.34 6.77
CA GLY A 215 -10.93 1.20 6.76
C GLY A 215 -10.31 -0.02 7.45
N HIS A 216 -9.07 -0.34 7.10
CA HIS A 216 -8.35 -1.43 7.76
C HIS A 216 -8.13 -1.21 9.26
N ALA A 217 -8.07 0.03 9.72
CA ALA A 217 -7.92 0.37 11.14
C ALA A 217 -9.25 0.36 11.93
N GLY A 218 -10.38 0.11 11.28
CA GLY A 218 -11.69 0.13 11.92
C GLY A 218 -12.27 1.54 12.08
N ALA A 219 -11.91 2.46 11.18
CA ALA A 219 -12.46 3.83 11.14
C ALA A 219 -13.28 4.07 9.86
N PRO A 220 -14.42 3.35 9.65
CA PRO A 220 -15.15 3.38 8.38
C PRO A 220 -15.80 4.75 8.11
N ALA A 221 -16.23 5.49 9.14
CA ALA A 221 -16.82 6.82 8.97
C ALA A 221 -15.78 7.81 8.42
N ALA A 222 -14.58 7.88 9.03
CA ALA A 222 -13.50 8.73 8.56
C ALA A 222 -13.01 8.30 7.15
N GLN A 223 -13.02 7.00 6.87
CA GLN A 223 -12.74 6.50 5.54
C GLN A 223 -13.74 7.00 4.51
N ALA A 224 -15.05 6.87 4.79
CA ALA A 224 -16.12 7.28 3.89
C ALA A 224 -16.07 8.79 3.63
N GLU A 225 -15.85 9.60 4.65
CA GLU A 225 -15.70 11.05 4.51
C GLU A 225 -14.58 11.44 3.54
N MET A 226 -13.37 10.89 3.71
CA MET A 226 -12.26 11.16 2.79
C MET A 226 -12.56 10.67 1.37
N GLN A 227 -13.25 9.53 1.24
CA GLN A 227 -13.63 8.98 -0.06
C GLN A 227 -14.62 9.88 -0.79
N GLN A 228 -15.63 10.40 -0.08
CA GLN A 228 -16.58 11.36 -0.62
C GLN A 228 -15.91 12.68 -1.03
N GLN A 229 -15.02 13.22 -0.18
CA GLN A 229 -14.23 14.41 -0.51
C GLN A 229 -13.42 14.24 -1.81
N ASN A 230 -12.82 13.07 -2.02
CA ASN A 230 -12.07 12.76 -3.24
C ASN A 230 -12.98 12.67 -4.49
N ILE A 231 -14.18 12.12 -4.36
CA ILE A 231 -15.18 12.10 -5.44
C ILE A 231 -15.58 13.52 -5.81
N GLU A 232 -15.90 14.37 -4.82
CA GLU A 232 -16.25 15.76 -5.05
C GLU A 232 -15.10 16.56 -5.67
N ALA A 233 -13.85 16.31 -5.25
CA ALA A 233 -12.67 16.93 -5.84
C ALA A 233 -12.53 16.55 -7.32
N TRP A 234 -12.73 15.30 -7.69
CA TRP A 234 -12.72 14.84 -9.09
C TRP A 234 -13.83 15.48 -9.93
N ARG A 235 -15.04 15.63 -9.37
CA ARG A 235 -16.17 16.32 -10.01
C ARG A 235 -15.84 17.77 -10.26
N ARG A 236 -15.31 18.49 -9.25
CA ARG A 236 -14.90 19.90 -9.38
C ARG A 236 -13.85 20.12 -10.46
N ALA A 237 -12.96 19.15 -10.66
CA ALA A 237 -11.96 19.19 -11.74
C ALA A 237 -12.53 18.91 -13.13
N GLY A 238 -13.82 18.60 -13.27
CA GLY A 238 -14.45 18.25 -14.54
C GLY A 238 -14.29 16.79 -14.95
N ARG A 239 -14.08 15.90 -14.00
CA ARG A 239 -13.93 14.44 -14.19
C ARG A 239 -12.81 14.05 -15.17
N PRO A 240 -11.60 14.64 -15.05
CA PRO A 240 -10.47 14.34 -15.93
C PRO A 240 -9.89 12.93 -15.65
N LEU A 241 -8.87 12.55 -16.43
CA LEU A 241 -8.02 11.42 -16.06
C LEU A 241 -7.45 11.63 -14.66
N MET A 242 -7.49 10.59 -13.83
CA MET A 242 -6.90 10.58 -12.48
C MET A 242 -5.68 9.66 -12.48
N VAL A 243 -4.50 10.27 -12.52
CA VAL A 243 -3.24 9.52 -12.58
C VAL A 243 -2.76 9.15 -11.18
N VAL A 244 -2.45 7.88 -10.98
CA VAL A 244 -2.01 7.32 -9.70
C VAL A 244 -0.73 6.52 -9.91
N PHE A 245 0.19 6.55 -8.95
CA PHE A 245 1.41 5.74 -8.97
C PHE A 245 1.58 4.84 -7.73
N CYS A 246 0.80 5.05 -6.67
CA CYS A 246 0.82 4.20 -5.47
C CYS A 246 -0.22 3.09 -5.55
N ALA A 247 0.21 1.83 -5.43
CA ALA A 247 -0.65 0.65 -5.52
C ALA A 247 -1.78 0.65 -4.47
N THR A 248 -1.50 1.07 -3.23
CA THR A 248 -2.52 1.18 -2.18
C THR A 248 -3.55 2.25 -2.51
N CYS A 249 -3.13 3.42 -3.02
CA CYS A 249 -4.06 4.46 -3.43
C CYS A 249 -4.93 4.00 -4.60
N ARG A 250 -4.33 3.36 -5.61
CA ARG A 250 -5.07 2.83 -6.76
C ARG A 250 -6.10 1.79 -6.35
N CYS A 251 -5.72 0.86 -5.47
CA CYS A 251 -6.64 -0.13 -4.93
C CYS A 251 -7.79 0.53 -4.17
N GLY A 252 -7.48 1.48 -3.29
CA GLY A 252 -8.48 2.23 -2.54
C GLY A 252 -9.46 2.97 -3.45
N LEU A 253 -8.97 3.75 -4.42
CA LEU A 253 -9.78 4.51 -5.36
C LEU A 253 -10.66 3.62 -6.25
N ARG A 254 -10.15 2.47 -6.70
CA ARG A 254 -10.97 1.48 -7.43
C ARG A 254 -12.13 0.94 -6.61
N ALA A 255 -11.94 0.81 -5.31
CA ALA A 255 -12.97 0.32 -4.41
C ALA A 255 -14.13 1.31 -4.23
N TYR A 256 -13.97 2.61 -4.55
CA TYR A 256 -15.03 3.60 -4.44
C TYR A 256 -16.24 3.24 -5.31
N ALA A 257 -16.02 2.77 -6.52
CA ALA A 257 -17.08 2.38 -7.45
C ALA A 257 -17.89 1.13 -7.03
N ARG A 258 -17.54 0.52 -5.90
CA ARG A 258 -18.23 -0.66 -5.34
C ARG A 258 -18.91 -0.37 -4.01
N LYS A 259 -18.82 0.89 -3.52
CA LYS A 259 -19.40 1.35 -2.27
C LYS A 259 -20.46 2.40 -2.57
N ASP A 260 -21.42 2.52 -1.69
CA ASP A 260 -22.35 3.64 -1.72
C ASP A 260 -21.68 4.89 -1.13
N LEU A 261 -20.97 5.62 -1.99
CA LEU A 261 -20.25 6.85 -1.66
C LEU A 261 -20.81 8.06 -2.43
N GLY A 262 -21.99 7.91 -3.04
CA GLY A 262 -22.65 8.97 -3.80
C GLY A 262 -22.18 9.12 -5.24
N LEU A 263 -21.40 8.16 -5.80
CA LEU A 263 -21.20 8.09 -7.25
C LEU A 263 -22.53 7.72 -7.92
N THR A 264 -22.95 8.51 -8.89
CA THR A 264 -24.13 8.19 -9.71
C THR A 264 -23.82 7.02 -10.67
N VAL A 265 -24.87 6.33 -11.15
CA VAL A 265 -24.70 5.24 -12.12
C VAL A 265 -23.91 5.70 -13.35
N SER A 266 -24.17 6.93 -13.83
CA SER A 266 -23.46 7.52 -14.97
C SER A 266 -21.99 7.90 -14.68
N GLU A 267 -21.56 7.93 -13.42
CA GLU A 267 -20.19 8.25 -13.03
C GLU A 267 -19.35 7.00 -12.75
N LEU A 268 -19.97 5.82 -12.57
CA LEU A 268 -19.25 4.61 -12.21
C LEU A 268 -18.23 4.18 -13.27
N ASP A 269 -18.61 4.18 -14.53
CA ASP A 269 -17.70 3.82 -15.63
C ASP A 269 -16.65 4.89 -15.88
N PRO A 270 -16.99 6.20 -16.01
CA PRO A 270 -15.99 7.26 -16.05
C PRO A 270 -15.00 7.24 -14.88
N TRP A 271 -15.45 6.93 -13.65
CA TRP A 271 -14.55 6.78 -12.51
C TRP A 271 -13.54 5.65 -12.69
N ARG A 272 -13.98 4.49 -13.19
CA ARG A 272 -13.12 3.31 -13.42
C ARG A 272 -12.15 3.53 -14.56
N GLU A 273 -12.63 4.08 -15.67
CA GLU A 273 -11.86 4.29 -16.91
C GLU A 273 -10.85 5.40 -16.78
N ASN A 274 -11.21 6.49 -16.08
CA ASN A 274 -10.31 7.63 -15.85
C ASN A 274 -9.27 7.37 -14.76
N LEU A 275 -9.36 6.27 -14.00
CA LEU A 275 -8.35 5.92 -13.01
C LEU A 275 -7.20 5.14 -13.66
N VAL A 276 -6.14 5.84 -14.02
CA VAL A 276 -5.01 5.30 -14.78
C VAL A 276 -3.72 5.23 -13.95
N SER A 277 -2.87 4.24 -14.22
CA SER A 277 -1.54 4.14 -13.63
C SER A 277 -0.54 5.00 -14.40
N LEU A 278 0.31 5.74 -13.70
CA LEU A 278 1.42 6.45 -14.34
C LEU A 278 2.35 5.50 -15.11
N ALA A 279 2.56 4.29 -14.61
CA ALA A 279 3.36 3.26 -15.29
C ALA A 279 2.75 2.83 -16.63
N ASP A 280 1.41 2.79 -16.76
CA ASP A 280 0.73 2.51 -18.01
C ASP A 280 0.94 3.65 -19.02
N LEU A 281 0.81 4.91 -18.59
CA LEU A 281 1.03 6.09 -19.43
C LEU A 281 2.46 6.18 -19.97
N LEU A 282 3.43 5.68 -19.23
CA LEU A 282 4.82 5.58 -19.66
C LEU A 282 5.08 4.41 -20.61
N GLY A 283 4.03 3.73 -21.05
CA GLY A 283 4.05 2.48 -21.80
C GLY A 283 5.01 2.42 -22.98
N ARG A 284 5.13 3.46 -23.80
CA ARG A 284 5.99 3.54 -24.99
C ARG A 284 7.11 4.57 -24.85
N THR A 285 7.28 5.15 -23.65
CA THR A 285 8.40 6.05 -23.37
C THR A 285 9.70 5.26 -23.32
N SER A 286 10.73 5.71 -24.03
CA SER A 286 12.08 5.12 -23.97
C SER A 286 12.93 5.81 -22.92
N PHE A 287 13.83 5.05 -22.33
CA PHE A 287 14.74 5.52 -21.29
C PHE A 287 16.18 5.11 -21.59
N ARG A 288 17.13 5.99 -21.29
CA ARG A 288 18.54 5.63 -21.22
C ARG A 288 18.94 5.31 -19.79
N THR A 289 19.82 4.34 -19.65
CA THR A 289 20.44 4.00 -18.37
C THR A 289 21.67 4.89 -18.13
N GLY A 290 21.75 5.49 -16.94
CA GLY A 290 22.93 6.23 -16.50
C GLY A 290 23.96 5.34 -15.83
N GLU A 291 25.15 5.90 -15.56
CA GLU A 291 26.30 5.18 -14.98
C GLU A 291 26.04 4.66 -13.55
N ALA A 292 25.16 5.32 -12.80
CA ALA A 292 24.81 4.94 -11.42
C ALA A 292 23.81 3.75 -11.34
N ALA A 293 23.53 3.08 -12.47
CA ALA A 293 22.62 1.95 -12.49
C ALA A 293 23.20 0.75 -11.71
N PRO A 294 22.44 0.13 -10.80
CA PRO A 294 22.88 -1.05 -10.07
C PRO A 294 22.97 -2.28 -10.99
N ALA A 295 23.68 -3.30 -10.53
CA ALA A 295 23.73 -4.59 -11.23
C ALA A 295 22.36 -5.27 -11.22
N ALA A 296 21.62 -5.23 -10.09
CA ALA A 296 20.31 -5.82 -9.96
C ALA A 296 19.31 -4.88 -9.27
N VAL A 297 18.08 -4.92 -9.77
CA VAL A 297 16.92 -4.25 -9.19
C VAL A 297 15.87 -5.30 -8.86
N ARG A 298 15.59 -5.49 -7.58
CA ARG A 298 14.60 -6.44 -7.11
C ARG A 298 13.25 -5.76 -6.98
N TYR A 299 12.24 -6.28 -7.66
CA TYR A 299 10.90 -5.70 -7.57
C TYR A 299 10.09 -6.36 -6.48
N HIS A 300 9.68 -5.55 -5.48
CA HIS A 300 8.69 -5.97 -4.50
C HIS A 300 7.29 -5.68 -5.02
N ARG A 301 6.54 -6.76 -5.31
CA ARG A 301 5.14 -6.67 -5.75
C ARG A 301 4.23 -6.32 -4.57
N PRO A 302 3.57 -5.15 -4.57
CA PRO A 302 2.63 -4.78 -3.52
C PRO A 302 1.44 -5.73 -3.49
N CYS A 303 0.95 -6.07 -2.30
CA CYS A 303 -0.28 -6.87 -2.16
C CYS A 303 -1.50 -6.16 -2.77
N HIS A 304 -1.58 -4.85 -2.67
CA HIS A 304 -2.61 -4.01 -3.28
C HIS A 304 -2.45 -3.81 -4.81
N GLY A 305 -1.39 -4.32 -5.38
CA GLY A 305 -1.13 -4.32 -6.83
C GLY A 305 -1.70 -5.52 -7.58
N ALA A 306 -2.41 -6.43 -6.91
CA ALA A 306 -2.86 -7.70 -7.51
C ALA A 306 -3.86 -7.56 -8.68
N GLY A 307 -4.48 -6.40 -8.87
CA GLY A 307 -5.36 -6.10 -10.01
C GLY A 307 -4.64 -5.56 -11.26
N GLY A 308 -3.32 -5.66 -11.35
CA GLY A 308 -2.51 -5.25 -12.50
C GLY A 308 -1.05 -5.10 -12.14
N ASN A 309 -0.18 -5.57 -13.01
CA ASN A 309 1.27 -5.56 -12.84
C ASN A 309 1.94 -4.39 -13.59
N GLN A 310 1.29 -3.21 -13.65
CA GLN A 310 1.73 -2.10 -14.48
C GLN A 310 3.16 -1.67 -14.18
N ASP A 311 3.49 -1.52 -12.89
CA ASP A 311 4.84 -1.16 -12.46
C ASP A 311 5.86 -2.24 -12.88
N LEU A 312 5.50 -3.51 -12.72
CA LEU A 312 6.35 -4.64 -13.11
C LEU A 312 6.55 -4.68 -14.64
N GLN A 313 5.48 -4.47 -15.41
CA GLN A 313 5.56 -4.44 -16.87
C GLN A 313 6.41 -3.26 -17.36
N PHE A 314 6.23 -2.09 -16.75
CA PHE A 314 7.06 -0.93 -17.00
C PHE A 314 8.54 -1.23 -16.72
N LEU A 315 8.86 -1.76 -15.55
CA LEU A 315 10.23 -2.11 -15.17
C LEU A 315 10.84 -3.18 -16.08
N ARG A 316 10.10 -4.26 -16.38
CA ARG A 316 10.56 -5.32 -17.30
C ARG A 316 11.01 -4.77 -18.65
N ARG A 317 10.20 -3.86 -19.22
CA ARG A 317 10.51 -3.26 -20.51
C ARG A 317 11.68 -2.28 -20.42
N THR A 318 11.78 -1.53 -19.31
CA THR A 318 12.70 -0.40 -19.20
C THR A 318 14.09 -0.82 -18.77
N ILE A 319 14.21 -1.78 -17.84
CA ILE A 319 15.49 -2.18 -17.24
C ILE A 319 15.92 -3.62 -17.61
N GLY A 320 15.05 -4.39 -18.28
CA GLY A 320 15.39 -5.69 -18.87
C GLY A 320 16.00 -6.67 -17.86
N GLU A 321 17.18 -7.18 -18.19
CA GLU A 321 17.88 -8.21 -17.40
C GLU A 321 18.31 -7.76 -15.99
N ARG A 322 18.37 -6.46 -15.72
CA ARG A 322 18.61 -5.96 -14.36
C ARG A 322 17.47 -6.23 -13.41
N LEU A 323 16.26 -6.52 -13.94
CA LEU A 323 15.10 -6.78 -13.11
C LEU A 323 15.11 -8.21 -12.55
N VAL A 324 15.17 -8.33 -11.24
CA VAL A 324 15.02 -9.59 -10.53
C VAL A 324 13.61 -9.68 -9.94
N PHE A 325 12.81 -10.60 -10.44
CA PHE A 325 11.47 -10.85 -9.96
C PHE A 325 11.07 -12.31 -10.15
N ASN A 326 10.60 -12.96 -9.06
CA ASN A 326 10.06 -14.30 -9.09
C ASN A 326 8.54 -14.26 -8.87
N GLU A 327 7.77 -14.70 -9.85
CA GLU A 327 6.29 -14.69 -9.79
C GLU A 327 5.73 -15.64 -8.71
N ASN A 328 6.46 -16.71 -8.40
CA ASN A 328 6.06 -17.70 -7.41
C ASN A 328 6.38 -17.27 -5.97
N GLU A 329 7.25 -16.27 -5.80
CA GLU A 329 7.71 -15.78 -4.50
C GLU A 329 7.41 -14.30 -4.34
N THR A 330 6.18 -14.00 -3.96
CA THR A 330 5.73 -12.62 -3.72
C THR A 330 5.51 -12.39 -2.21
N PRO A 331 6.58 -12.19 -1.42
CA PRO A 331 6.46 -11.99 0.02
C PRO A 331 5.69 -10.70 0.33
N CYS A 332 5.13 -10.62 1.54
CA CYS A 332 4.54 -9.38 2.05
C CYS A 332 5.65 -8.50 2.65
N CYS A 333 5.55 -7.18 2.49
CA CYS A 333 6.48 -6.24 3.13
C CYS A 333 6.37 -6.18 4.67
N GLY A 334 5.25 -6.63 5.23
CA GLY A 334 5.01 -6.60 6.67
C GLY A 334 4.43 -5.30 7.22
N PHE A 335 4.21 -4.24 6.42
CA PHE A 335 3.76 -2.94 6.94
C PHE A 335 2.44 -3.04 7.72
N GLY A 336 1.37 -3.54 7.10
CA GLY A 336 0.08 -3.79 7.74
C GLY A 336 -0.62 -2.58 8.38
N GLY A 337 -0.18 -1.35 8.10
CA GLY A 337 -0.77 -0.13 8.65
C GLY A 337 -0.80 -0.14 10.18
N LEU A 338 -2.01 -0.21 10.77
CA LEU A 338 -2.20 -0.25 12.23
C LEU A 338 -1.39 -1.38 12.90
N THR A 339 -1.16 -2.52 12.24
CA THR A 339 -0.40 -3.64 12.82
C THR A 339 1.06 -3.27 13.07
N LYS A 340 1.65 -2.39 12.25
CA LYS A 340 3.00 -1.85 12.53
C LYS A 340 3.06 -1.07 13.84
N LEU A 341 1.98 -0.40 14.22
CA LEU A 341 1.89 0.34 15.48
C LEU A 341 1.61 -0.59 16.68
N THR A 342 0.73 -1.59 16.50
CA THR A 342 0.27 -2.45 17.60
C THR A 342 1.15 -3.67 17.88
N SER A 343 1.86 -4.15 16.86
CA SER A 343 2.68 -5.37 16.91
C SER A 343 3.88 -5.22 15.96
N PRO A 344 4.78 -4.27 16.26
CA PRO A 344 5.91 -3.95 15.39
C PRO A 344 6.83 -5.16 15.18
N GLU A 345 7.03 -6.01 16.20
CA GLU A 345 7.83 -7.23 16.13
C GLU A 345 7.31 -8.23 15.09
N LEU A 346 5.98 -8.37 14.93
CA LEU A 346 5.38 -9.22 13.92
C LEU A 346 5.54 -8.61 12.51
N SER A 347 5.38 -7.31 12.41
CA SER A 347 5.62 -6.54 11.19
C SER A 347 7.06 -6.72 10.71
N ASP A 348 8.02 -6.61 11.62
CA ASP A 348 9.45 -6.73 11.35
C ASP A 348 9.85 -8.17 11.01
N ALA A 349 9.29 -9.18 11.67
CA ALA A 349 9.51 -10.59 11.33
C ALA A 349 9.05 -10.90 9.89
N VAL A 350 7.93 -10.34 9.46
CA VAL A 350 7.44 -10.50 8.08
C VAL A 350 8.36 -9.79 7.08
N ALA A 351 8.85 -8.59 7.40
CA ALA A 351 9.80 -7.85 6.56
C ALA A 351 11.15 -8.59 6.44
N ALA A 352 11.67 -9.10 7.56
CA ALA A 352 12.90 -9.90 7.58
C ALA A 352 12.77 -11.15 6.70
N ARG A 353 11.62 -11.84 6.75
CA ARG A 353 11.35 -12.96 5.84
C ARG A 353 11.33 -12.53 4.38
N ALA A 354 10.75 -11.37 4.06
CA ALA A 354 10.74 -10.87 2.69
C ALA A 354 12.17 -10.58 2.18
N LEU A 355 13.01 -9.96 3.01
CA LEU A 355 14.40 -9.69 2.70
C LEU A 355 15.22 -10.98 2.56
N ALA A 356 14.97 -12.00 3.39
CA ALA A 356 15.61 -13.30 3.26
C ALA A 356 15.25 -13.99 1.92
N ILE A 357 14.00 -13.88 1.46
CA ILE A 357 13.57 -14.39 0.15
C ILE A 357 14.25 -13.62 -0.98
N TYR A 358 14.34 -12.29 -0.88
CA TYR A 358 15.00 -11.48 -1.91
C TYR A 358 16.51 -11.71 -1.94
N ALA A 359 17.13 -12.02 -0.81
CA ALA A 359 18.58 -12.21 -0.68
C ALA A 359 19.39 -11.13 -1.44
N PRO A 360 19.17 -9.83 -1.16
CA PRO A 360 19.83 -8.77 -1.92
C PRO A 360 21.32 -8.74 -1.62
N ALA A 361 22.14 -8.60 -2.65
CA ALA A 361 23.56 -8.35 -2.50
C ALA A 361 23.84 -6.87 -2.15
N PRO A 362 25.01 -6.55 -1.56
CA PRO A 362 25.45 -5.18 -1.40
C PRO A 362 25.42 -4.42 -2.73
N GLY A 363 24.79 -3.23 -2.74
CA GLY A 363 24.61 -2.41 -3.95
C GLY A 363 23.34 -2.71 -4.75
N ASP A 364 22.60 -3.78 -4.44
CA ASP A 364 21.29 -4.04 -5.06
C ASP A 364 20.27 -2.96 -4.62
N GLN A 365 19.29 -2.76 -5.48
CA GLN A 365 18.14 -1.92 -5.17
C GLN A 365 16.86 -2.76 -5.05
N ILE A 366 16.03 -2.47 -4.05
CA ILE A 366 14.67 -3.02 -3.94
C ILE A 366 13.70 -1.89 -4.27
N VAL A 367 12.85 -2.08 -5.26
CA VAL A 367 11.86 -1.08 -5.66
C VAL A 367 10.44 -1.64 -5.61
N THR A 368 9.51 -0.75 -5.34
CA THR A 368 8.07 -1.08 -5.27
C THR A 368 7.23 0.11 -5.72
N GLY A 369 5.98 -0.12 -6.08
CA GLY A 369 5.00 0.93 -6.37
C GLY A 369 4.05 1.21 -5.19
N CYS A 370 4.44 0.94 -3.96
CA CYS A 370 3.60 1.17 -2.78
C CYS A 370 4.35 1.92 -1.69
N SER A 371 3.84 3.07 -1.28
CA SER A 371 4.45 3.91 -0.25
C SER A 371 4.64 3.21 1.10
N GLY A 372 3.66 2.42 1.55
CA GLY A 372 3.80 1.65 2.79
C GLY A 372 4.87 0.56 2.70
N CYS A 373 5.01 -0.09 1.51
CA CYS A 373 6.07 -1.08 1.30
C CYS A 373 7.45 -0.42 1.27
N VAL A 374 7.58 0.77 0.67
CA VAL A 374 8.85 1.54 0.73
C VAL A 374 9.24 1.80 2.18
N THR A 375 8.32 2.35 2.98
CA THR A 375 8.58 2.68 4.40
C THR A 375 9.04 1.45 5.19
N GLN A 376 8.34 0.32 5.05
CA GLN A 376 8.64 -0.88 5.84
C GLN A 376 9.95 -1.55 5.40
N LEU A 377 10.13 -1.74 4.11
CA LEU A 377 11.33 -2.43 3.59
C LEU A 377 12.58 -1.56 3.76
N ARG A 378 12.47 -0.23 3.61
CA ARG A 378 13.58 0.70 3.85
C ARG A 378 14.03 0.68 5.32
N ALA A 379 13.08 0.60 6.27
CA ALA A 379 13.41 0.50 7.68
C ALA A 379 14.06 -0.84 8.08
N ALA A 380 13.86 -1.90 7.30
CA ALA A 380 14.31 -3.25 7.60
C ALA A 380 15.52 -3.71 6.76
N ALA A 381 15.82 -3.01 5.65
CA ALA A 381 16.90 -3.40 4.74
C ALA A 381 18.29 -3.19 5.36
N PRO A 382 19.29 -4.01 5.00
CA PRO A 382 20.70 -3.74 5.33
C PRO A 382 21.18 -2.42 4.74
N GLU A 383 22.11 -1.73 5.39
CA GLU A 383 22.68 -0.44 4.94
C GLU A 383 23.19 -0.45 3.49
N ALA A 384 23.74 -1.58 3.04
CA ALA A 384 24.28 -1.72 1.69
C ALA A 384 23.20 -1.90 0.59
N VAL A 385 21.92 -1.92 0.96
CA VAL A 385 20.79 -2.14 0.05
C VAL A 385 19.88 -0.93 0.07
N THR A 386 19.70 -0.28 -1.07
CA THR A 386 18.76 0.85 -1.14
C THR A 386 17.35 0.37 -1.45
N VAL A 387 16.35 0.97 -0.77
CA VAL A 387 14.94 0.66 -0.99
C VAL A 387 14.19 1.92 -1.41
N GLY A 388 13.41 1.85 -2.48
CA GLY A 388 12.69 3.01 -2.99
C GLY A 388 11.39 2.72 -3.71
N HIS A 389 10.69 3.82 -4.01
CA HIS A 389 9.62 3.80 -5.00
C HIS A 389 10.24 3.73 -6.40
N TRP A 390 9.62 3.02 -7.34
CA TRP A 390 10.15 2.95 -8.70
C TRP A 390 10.31 4.33 -9.37
N LEU A 391 9.53 5.35 -8.95
CA LEU A 391 9.68 6.73 -9.39
C LEU A 391 11.04 7.35 -9.02
N GLU A 392 11.68 6.86 -7.97
CA GLU A 392 12.99 7.37 -7.54
C GLU A 392 14.13 6.95 -8.46
N LEU A 393 13.89 5.98 -9.34
CA LEU A 393 14.83 5.61 -10.40
C LEU A 393 14.88 6.63 -11.54
N LEU A 394 13.84 7.49 -11.67
CA LEU A 394 13.61 8.37 -12.84
C LEU A 394 14.17 9.78 -12.60
N GLY A 395 15.14 10.16 -13.44
CA GLY A 395 15.79 11.46 -13.45
C GLY A 395 15.15 12.49 -14.36
#